data_7770fdf3703b47b12515bd8a6c9d9ea0
#
_entry.id   7770fdf3703b47b12515bd8a6c9d9ea0
#
_cell.length_a   1.000
_cell.length_b   1.000
_cell.length_c   1.000
_cell.angle_alpha   90.00
_cell.angle_beta   90.00
_cell.angle_gamma   90.00
#
_symmetry.space_group_name_H-M   'P 1'
#
loop_
_entity.id
_entity.type
_entity.pdbx_description
1 polymer ?
#
loop_
_entity_poly.entity_id
_entity_poly.type
_entity_poly.pdbx_seq_one_letter_code
_entity_poly.pdbx_strand_id
1 'polypeptide(L)'
;DLWAEPEFEALASTKGAMTLDGAQWGVPYTYYQWGVYYRKDIFDQYGLSEPSNWEEELANCQVLLDNGVKCYTIGTKFLWTAGGWFDYINSRTNGYDFHVALARGEVEWTDDRVRETFANWRQLIDMGAFIDDHQTYSWQEALPFMVNGEAASYLMGNFAVAAMRDGGLDDSKLDFYQFP
;
A
#
# COMPACT_ATOMS: atom_id res chain seq x y z
N ASP A 1 4.08 12.77 33.24
CA ASP A 1 3.27 12.20 32.15
C ASP A 1 3.29 13.17 30.97
N LEU A 2 3.97 12.83 29.89
CA LEU A 2 4.10 13.67 28.67
C LEU A 2 2.73 14.07 28.09
N TRP A 3 1.71 13.24 28.26
CA TRP A 3 0.37 13.53 27.76
C TRP A 3 -0.35 14.66 28.52
N ALA A 4 0.20 15.10 29.65
CA ALA A 4 -0.31 16.26 30.39
C ALA A 4 0.27 17.60 29.88
N GLU A 5 1.25 17.56 29.00
CA GLU A 5 1.86 18.76 28.43
C GLU A 5 0.96 19.32 27.29
N PRO A 6 0.76 20.66 27.24
CA PRO A 6 -0.17 21.27 26.28
C PRO A 6 0.13 20.97 24.80
N GLU A 7 1.39 20.77 24.45
CA GLU A 7 1.80 20.46 23.08
C GLU A 7 1.32 19.10 22.58
N PHE A 8 0.93 18.18 23.48
CA PHE A 8 0.39 16.87 23.11
C PHE A 8 -1.13 16.82 23.03
N GLU A 9 -1.82 17.91 23.38
CA GLU A 9 -3.29 17.98 23.33
C GLU A 9 -3.81 17.70 21.91
N ALA A 10 -3.16 18.24 20.90
CA ALA A 10 -3.52 18.00 19.49
C ALA A 10 -3.38 16.53 19.08
N LEU A 11 -2.58 15.75 19.77
CA LEU A 11 -2.34 14.32 19.51
C LEU A 11 -3.22 13.40 20.36
N ALA A 12 -4.07 13.93 21.23
CA ALA A 12 -4.87 13.15 22.18
C ALA A 12 -5.73 12.07 21.47
N SER A 13 -6.26 12.35 20.27
CA SER A 13 -7.03 11.39 19.46
C SER A 13 -6.21 10.17 19.01
N THR A 14 -4.88 10.28 18.95
CA THR A 14 -3.98 9.20 18.52
C THR A 14 -3.44 8.37 19.68
N LYS A 15 -3.74 8.76 20.93
CA LYS A 15 -3.23 8.11 22.14
C LYS A 15 -3.50 6.60 22.15
N GLY A 16 -4.69 6.19 21.67
CA GLY A 16 -5.09 4.78 21.60
C GLY A 16 -4.15 3.90 20.77
N ALA A 17 -3.52 4.46 19.73
CA ALA A 17 -2.64 3.71 18.83
C ALA A 17 -1.38 3.16 19.53
N MET A 18 -0.94 3.80 20.64
CA MET A 18 0.25 3.41 21.39
C MET A 18 -0.11 2.92 22.80
N THR A 19 -1.38 2.55 23.03
CA THR A 19 -1.87 2.02 24.29
C THR A 19 -2.02 0.50 24.20
N LEU A 20 -1.33 -0.23 25.07
CA LEU A 20 -1.44 -1.68 25.19
C LEU A 20 -1.56 -2.06 26.68
N ASP A 21 -2.51 -2.92 27.02
CA ASP A 21 -2.80 -3.37 28.40
C ASP A 21 -2.98 -2.21 29.41
N GLY A 22 -3.62 -1.13 28.96
CA GLY A 22 -3.86 0.06 29.77
C GLY A 22 -2.65 0.96 30.00
N ALA A 23 -1.48 0.59 29.49
CA ALA A 23 -0.26 1.38 29.54
C ALA A 23 0.01 2.14 28.25
N GLN A 24 0.52 3.34 28.37
CA GLN A 24 0.92 4.18 27.24
C GLN A 24 2.42 3.94 26.95
N TRP A 25 2.72 3.38 25.77
CA TRP A 25 4.07 2.96 25.39
C TRP A 25 4.83 3.98 24.55
N GLY A 26 4.14 4.98 24.03
CA GLY A 26 4.76 6.01 23.22
C GLY A 26 3.83 7.15 22.87
N VAL A 27 4.40 8.20 22.28
CA VAL A 27 3.65 9.32 21.71
C VAL A 27 3.78 9.22 20.19
N PRO A 28 2.66 9.11 19.44
CA PRO A 28 2.72 9.14 17.97
C PRO A 28 3.34 10.46 17.50
N TYR A 29 4.41 10.36 16.73
CA TYR A 29 5.09 11.53 16.16
C TYR A 29 4.37 12.06 14.93
N THR A 30 3.85 11.14 14.10
CA THR A 30 3.12 11.45 12.88
C THR A 30 2.17 10.32 12.52
N TYR A 31 1.21 10.61 11.68
CA TYR A 31 0.39 9.60 11.00
C TYR A 31 0.33 9.93 9.51
N TYR A 32 0.10 8.91 8.71
CA TYR A 32 0.00 9.06 7.26
C TYR A 32 -0.91 8.00 6.68
N GLN A 33 -1.47 8.32 5.53
CA GLN A 33 -2.39 7.45 4.82
C GLN A 33 -1.65 6.58 3.82
N TRP A 34 -1.99 5.30 3.81
CA TRP A 34 -1.60 4.36 2.78
C TRP A 34 -2.77 4.07 1.85
N GLY A 35 -2.44 3.80 0.60
CA GLY A 35 -3.37 3.36 -0.43
C GLY A 35 -2.67 3.29 -1.78
N VAL A 36 -3.43 3.20 -2.84
CA VAL A 36 -2.88 3.09 -4.18
C VAL A 36 -2.81 4.47 -4.81
N TYR A 37 -1.59 4.98 -5.01
CA TYR A 37 -1.32 6.13 -5.86
C TYR A 37 -1.27 5.66 -7.29
N TYR A 38 -1.93 6.36 -8.21
CA TYR A 38 -1.99 5.95 -9.61
C TYR A 38 -1.83 7.11 -10.58
N ARG A 39 -1.45 6.78 -11.80
CA ARG A 39 -1.30 7.69 -12.93
C ARG A 39 -2.64 7.87 -13.62
N LYS A 40 -3.31 9.00 -13.37
CA LYS A 40 -4.59 9.36 -14.01
C LYS A 40 -4.49 9.35 -15.53
N ASP A 41 -3.43 9.93 -16.07
CA ASP A 41 -3.21 10.01 -17.51
C ASP A 41 -3.10 8.62 -18.16
N ILE A 42 -2.52 7.64 -17.46
CA ILE A 42 -2.45 6.25 -17.92
C ILE A 42 -3.85 5.59 -17.83
N PHE A 43 -4.54 5.78 -16.71
CA PHE A 43 -5.91 5.26 -16.54
C PHE A 43 -6.85 5.83 -17.60
N ASP A 44 -6.81 7.16 -17.82
CA ASP A 44 -7.61 7.83 -18.85
C ASP A 44 -7.28 7.29 -20.26
N GLN A 45 -5.99 7.10 -20.55
CA GLN A 45 -5.52 6.58 -21.84
C GLN A 45 -6.12 5.23 -22.18
N TYR A 46 -6.28 4.35 -21.19
CA TYR A 46 -6.78 2.99 -21.38
C TYR A 46 -8.24 2.81 -20.97
N GLY A 47 -8.94 3.90 -20.62
CA GLY A 47 -10.34 3.87 -20.22
C GLY A 47 -10.60 3.14 -18.91
N LEU A 48 -9.63 3.17 -17.98
CA LEU A 48 -9.72 2.54 -16.66
C LEU A 48 -10.37 3.49 -15.66
N SER A 49 -10.98 2.90 -14.65
CA SER A 49 -11.54 3.61 -13.48
C SER A 49 -10.94 3.05 -12.19
N GLU A 50 -11.06 3.82 -11.12
CA GLU A 50 -10.68 3.34 -9.79
C GLU A 50 -11.47 2.06 -9.47
N PRO A 51 -10.79 0.96 -9.13
CA PRO A 51 -11.45 -0.30 -8.85
C PRO A 51 -12.14 -0.25 -7.48
N SER A 52 -13.33 -0.82 -7.41
CA SER A 52 -14.12 -0.91 -6.19
C SER A 52 -14.02 -2.27 -5.49
N ASN A 53 -13.42 -3.25 -6.16
CA ASN A 53 -13.25 -4.62 -5.70
C ASN A 53 -12.03 -5.29 -6.35
N TRP A 54 -11.67 -6.46 -5.83
CA TRP A 54 -10.48 -7.19 -6.27
C TRP A 54 -10.56 -7.64 -7.73
N GLU A 55 -11.73 -8.04 -8.21
CA GLU A 55 -11.94 -8.47 -9.60
C GLU A 55 -11.70 -7.31 -10.59
N GLU A 56 -12.16 -6.11 -10.25
CA GLU A 56 -11.92 -4.91 -11.06
C GLU A 56 -10.43 -4.52 -11.03
N GLU A 57 -9.77 -4.67 -9.90
CA GLU A 57 -8.31 -4.46 -9.77
C GLU A 57 -7.53 -5.38 -10.72
N LEU A 58 -7.85 -6.67 -10.72
CA LEU A 58 -7.23 -7.64 -11.62
C LEU A 58 -7.54 -7.34 -13.09
N ALA A 59 -8.77 -6.91 -13.40
CA ALA A 59 -9.17 -6.55 -14.76
C ALA A 59 -8.40 -5.32 -15.27
N ASN A 60 -8.28 -4.27 -14.45
CA ASN A 60 -7.48 -3.09 -14.77
C ASN A 60 -6.01 -3.47 -14.99
N CYS A 61 -5.49 -4.32 -14.14
CA CYS A 61 -4.13 -4.81 -14.25
C CYS A 61 -3.90 -5.56 -15.56
N GLN A 62 -4.83 -6.42 -15.98
CA GLN A 62 -4.72 -7.12 -17.25
C GLN A 62 -4.68 -6.16 -18.44
N VAL A 63 -5.53 -5.13 -18.45
CA VAL A 63 -5.51 -4.11 -19.51
C VAL A 63 -4.17 -3.39 -19.57
N LEU A 64 -3.60 -3.01 -18.43
CA LEU A 64 -2.29 -2.36 -18.37
C LEU A 64 -1.19 -3.27 -18.94
N LEU A 65 -1.15 -4.53 -18.52
CA LEU A 65 -0.15 -5.51 -18.98
C LEU A 65 -0.26 -5.79 -20.48
N ASP A 66 -1.47 -5.90 -21.02
CA ASP A 66 -1.71 -6.10 -22.47
C ASP A 66 -1.21 -4.91 -23.29
N ASN A 67 -1.04 -3.74 -22.68
CA ASN A 67 -0.50 -2.53 -23.28
C ASN A 67 0.97 -2.24 -22.88
N GLY A 68 1.65 -3.20 -22.23
CA GLY A 68 3.06 -3.10 -21.89
C GLY A 68 3.38 -2.20 -20.70
N VAL A 69 2.37 -1.87 -19.87
CA VAL A 69 2.53 -1.08 -18.64
C VAL A 69 2.42 -2.03 -17.46
N LYS A 70 3.37 -1.98 -16.53
CA LYS A 70 3.26 -2.72 -15.26
C LYS A 70 2.13 -2.12 -14.41
N CYS A 71 1.39 -2.97 -13.69
CA CYS A 71 0.33 -2.48 -12.82
C CYS A 71 0.92 -1.68 -11.66
N TYR A 72 1.98 -2.23 -11.07
CA TYR A 72 2.57 -1.67 -9.86
C TYR A 72 4.08 -1.55 -9.95
N THR A 73 4.59 -0.40 -9.52
CA THR A 73 5.94 -0.32 -9.02
C THR A 73 5.99 -0.75 -7.57
N ILE A 74 7.11 -1.33 -7.16
CA ILE A 74 7.42 -1.72 -5.78
C ILE A 74 8.93 -1.90 -5.65
N GLY A 75 9.50 -1.50 -4.52
CA GLY A 75 10.87 -1.84 -4.16
C GLY A 75 10.86 -2.69 -2.90
N THR A 76 11.32 -3.95 -2.99
CA THR A 76 11.27 -4.91 -1.88
C THR A 76 12.62 -5.25 -1.28
N LYS A 77 13.66 -4.51 -1.62
CA LYS A 77 15.00 -4.68 -1.04
C LYS A 77 15.00 -4.73 0.50
N PHE A 78 14.11 -3.98 1.13
CA PHE A 78 13.96 -3.90 2.58
C PHE A 78 12.67 -4.57 3.10
N LEU A 79 11.97 -5.32 2.30
CA LEU A 79 10.81 -6.18 2.59
C LEU A 79 9.56 -5.48 3.18
N TRP A 80 9.66 -4.35 3.87
CA TRP A 80 8.52 -3.71 4.55
C TRP A 80 7.41 -3.28 3.58
N THR A 81 7.76 -2.94 2.35
CA THR A 81 6.80 -2.65 1.28
C THR A 81 5.96 -3.88 0.91
N ALA A 82 6.60 -5.06 0.88
CA ALA A 82 5.89 -6.32 0.70
C ALA A 82 4.99 -6.63 1.92
N GLY A 83 5.45 -6.29 3.15
CA GLY A 83 4.60 -6.35 4.34
C GLY A 83 3.33 -5.53 4.18
N GLY A 84 3.42 -4.30 3.66
CA GLY A 84 2.25 -3.46 3.38
C GLY A 84 1.25 -4.12 2.41
N TRP A 85 1.71 -4.81 1.37
CA TRP A 85 0.85 -5.59 0.48
C TRP A 85 0.11 -6.71 1.21
N PHE A 86 0.84 -7.47 2.05
CA PHE A 86 0.21 -8.52 2.87
C PHE A 86 -0.86 -7.92 3.78
N ASP A 87 -0.55 -6.83 4.47
CA ASP A 87 -1.46 -6.19 5.41
C ASP A 87 -2.77 -5.77 4.73
N TYR A 88 -2.68 -5.16 3.54
CA TYR A 88 -3.86 -4.74 2.78
C TYR A 88 -4.68 -5.92 2.28
N ILE A 89 -4.06 -6.89 1.61
CA ILE A 89 -4.77 -8.05 1.09
C ILE A 89 -5.40 -8.84 2.23
N ASN A 90 -4.66 -9.07 3.33
CA ASN A 90 -5.19 -9.79 4.49
C ASN A 90 -6.38 -9.07 5.13
N SER A 91 -6.28 -7.74 5.31
CA SER A 91 -7.36 -6.95 5.88
C SER A 91 -8.61 -6.93 4.99
N ARG A 92 -8.45 -6.92 3.67
CA ARG A 92 -9.56 -6.96 2.72
C ARG A 92 -10.18 -8.34 2.56
N THR A 93 -9.35 -9.39 2.54
CA THR A 93 -9.83 -10.77 2.41
C THR A 93 -10.50 -11.26 3.69
N ASN A 94 -9.90 -10.99 4.86
CA ASN A 94 -10.27 -11.63 6.12
C ASN A 94 -10.85 -10.66 7.18
N GLY A 95 -10.83 -9.38 6.89
CA GLY A 95 -11.27 -8.34 7.81
C GLY A 95 -10.20 -7.87 8.78
N TYR A 96 -10.42 -6.66 9.32
CA TYR A 96 -9.48 -5.99 10.21
C TYR A 96 -9.24 -6.77 11.51
N ASP A 97 -10.28 -7.31 12.12
CA ASP A 97 -10.16 -8.02 13.40
C ASP A 97 -9.29 -9.27 13.28
N PHE A 98 -9.42 -10.03 12.17
CA PHE A 98 -8.55 -11.14 11.88
C PHE A 98 -7.10 -10.71 11.70
N HIS A 99 -6.88 -9.65 10.94
CA HIS A 99 -5.53 -9.11 10.70
C HIS A 99 -4.85 -8.71 12.01
N VAL A 100 -5.57 -8.02 12.90
CA VAL A 100 -5.08 -7.63 14.23
C VAL A 100 -4.78 -8.85 15.11
N ALA A 101 -5.67 -9.84 15.15
CA ALA A 101 -5.48 -11.07 15.91
C ALA A 101 -4.24 -11.85 15.43
N LEU A 102 -4.03 -11.93 14.10
CA LEU A 102 -2.83 -12.53 13.52
C LEU A 102 -1.56 -11.77 13.93
N ALA A 103 -1.58 -10.45 13.85
CA ALA A 103 -0.43 -9.60 14.24
C ALA A 103 -0.09 -9.71 15.73
N ARG A 104 -1.09 -9.99 16.58
CA ARG A 104 -0.92 -10.23 18.02
C ARG A 104 -0.49 -11.66 18.37
N GLY A 105 -0.44 -12.56 17.41
CA GLY A 105 -0.14 -13.98 17.65
C GLY A 105 -1.30 -14.75 18.29
N GLU A 106 -2.52 -14.22 18.23
CA GLU A 106 -3.75 -14.88 18.71
C GLU A 106 -4.26 -15.90 17.69
N VAL A 107 -3.79 -15.82 16.46
CA VAL A 107 -4.04 -16.74 15.36
C VAL A 107 -2.71 -17.22 14.78
N GLU A 108 -2.66 -18.49 14.41
CA GLU A 108 -1.46 -19.09 13.83
C GLU A 108 -1.27 -18.63 12.37
N TRP A 109 -0.01 -18.38 11.98
CA TRP A 109 0.35 -18.06 10.59
C TRP A 109 0.08 -19.19 9.60
N THR A 110 -0.26 -20.37 10.09
CA THR A 110 -0.67 -21.53 9.30
C THR A 110 -2.18 -21.63 9.07
N ASP A 111 -2.97 -20.69 9.59
CA ASP A 111 -4.43 -20.60 9.37
C ASP A 111 -4.75 -20.54 7.86
N ASP A 112 -5.83 -21.18 7.45
CA ASP A 112 -6.22 -21.24 6.04
C ASP A 112 -6.53 -19.85 5.45
N ARG A 113 -7.00 -18.90 6.27
CA ARG A 113 -7.22 -17.50 5.86
C ARG A 113 -5.92 -16.78 5.48
N VAL A 114 -4.81 -17.11 6.14
CA VAL A 114 -3.48 -16.60 5.75
C VAL A 114 -3.08 -17.17 4.38
N ARG A 115 -3.37 -18.45 4.13
CA ARG A 115 -3.15 -19.08 2.82
C ARG A 115 -3.98 -18.42 1.72
N GLU A 116 -5.23 -18.07 2.01
CA GLU A 116 -6.12 -17.34 1.10
C GLU A 116 -5.55 -15.97 0.76
N THR A 117 -5.04 -15.22 1.74
CA THR A 117 -4.34 -13.94 1.52
C THR A 117 -3.20 -14.11 0.52
N PHE A 118 -2.35 -15.11 0.71
CA PHE A 118 -1.26 -15.38 -0.22
C PHE A 118 -1.75 -15.88 -1.58
N ALA A 119 -2.85 -16.61 -1.65
CA ALA A 119 -3.46 -17.04 -2.91
C ALA A 119 -3.96 -15.84 -3.73
N ASN A 120 -4.59 -14.86 -3.08
CA ASN A 120 -5.01 -13.63 -3.72
C ASN A 120 -3.82 -12.80 -4.21
N TRP A 121 -2.79 -12.64 -3.39
CA TRP A 121 -1.57 -11.93 -3.80
C TRP A 121 -0.87 -12.62 -4.96
N ARG A 122 -0.86 -13.96 -4.95
CA ARG A 122 -0.27 -14.80 -5.98
C ARG A 122 -0.85 -14.50 -7.38
N GLN A 123 -2.13 -14.10 -7.47
CA GLN A 123 -2.75 -13.74 -8.74
C GLN A 123 -2.00 -12.59 -9.41
N LEU A 124 -1.68 -11.50 -8.67
CA LEU A 124 -0.90 -10.38 -9.21
C LEU A 124 0.54 -10.80 -9.59
N ILE A 125 1.16 -11.66 -8.78
CA ILE A 125 2.51 -12.14 -9.06
C ILE A 125 2.52 -12.97 -10.34
N ASP A 126 1.59 -13.90 -10.49
CA ASP A 126 1.50 -14.78 -11.65
C ASP A 126 1.12 -14.05 -12.95
N MET A 127 0.38 -12.94 -12.85
CA MET A 127 0.12 -12.03 -13.98
C MET A 127 1.36 -11.25 -14.40
N GLY A 128 2.41 -11.14 -13.56
CA GLY A 128 3.55 -10.27 -13.80
C GLY A 128 3.24 -8.79 -13.55
N ALA A 129 2.33 -8.50 -12.60
CA ALA A 129 1.81 -7.17 -12.30
C ALA A 129 2.87 -6.17 -11.82
N PHE A 130 3.92 -6.66 -11.19
CA PHE A 130 4.97 -5.84 -10.59
C PHE A 130 6.13 -5.58 -11.56
N ILE A 131 6.87 -4.49 -11.32
CA ILE A 131 8.11 -4.22 -12.05
C ILE A 131 9.11 -5.38 -11.86
N ASP A 132 9.94 -5.59 -12.87
CA ASP A 132 10.97 -6.63 -12.81
C ASP A 132 12.08 -6.24 -11.80
N ASP A 133 12.81 -7.22 -11.29
CA ASP A 133 13.93 -7.03 -10.35
C ASP A 133 13.62 -6.16 -9.11
N HIS A 134 12.35 -6.06 -8.72
CA HIS A 134 11.88 -5.22 -7.62
C HIS A 134 12.61 -5.48 -6.29
N GLN A 135 13.18 -6.68 -6.10
CA GLN A 135 13.97 -7.05 -4.92
C GLN A 135 15.32 -6.33 -4.84
N THR A 136 15.77 -5.71 -5.91
CA THR A 136 17.02 -4.93 -5.93
C THR A 136 16.81 -3.46 -5.56
N TYR A 137 15.58 -2.98 -5.62
CA TYR A 137 15.23 -1.58 -5.40
C TYR A 137 14.73 -1.33 -3.96
N SER A 138 15.17 -0.22 -3.37
CA SER A 138 14.44 0.43 -2.26
C SER A 138 13.13 1.02 -2.79
N TRP A 139 12.26 1.45 -1.89
CA TRP A 139 11.01 2.10 -2.30
C TRP A 139 11.26 3.40 -3.10
N GLN A 140 12.33 4.15 -2.78
CA GLN A 140 12.71 5.35 -3.52
C GLN A 140 13.25 5.01 -4.92
N GLU A 141 14.10 4.00 -5.02
CA GLU A 141 14.67 3.55 -6.30
C GLU A 141 13.61 2.97 -7.24
N ALA A 142 12.46 2.55 -6.72
CA ALA A 142 11.33 2.08 -7.50
C ALA A 142 10.39 3.20 -8.00
N LEU A 143 10.48 4.42 -7.47
CA LEU A 143 9.62 5.55 -7.87
C LEU A 143 9.74 5.92 -9.36
N PRO A 144 10.93 5.95 -9.97
CA PRO A 144 11.09 6.32 -11.38
C PRO A 144 10.21 5.52 -12.35
N PHE A 145 9.93 4.25 -12.07
CA PHE A 145 9.06 3.43 -12.93
C PHE A 145 7.64 4.01 -13.04
N MET A 146 7.09 4.55 -11.94
CA MET A 146 5.80 5.22 -11.97
C MET A 146 5.91 6.64 -12.56
N VAL A 147 6.95 7.38 -12.20
CA VAL A 147 7.17 8.73 -12.72
C VAL A 147 7.29 8.72 -14.24
N ASN A 148 8.00 7.76 -14.80
CA ASN A 148 8.20 7.60 -16.24
C ASN A 148 7.03 6.92 -16.97
N GLY A 149 6.04 6.37 -16.24
CA GLY A 149 4.88 5.69 -16.82
C GLY A 149 5.14 4.24 -17.22
N GLU A 150 6.21 3.64 -16.75
CA GLU A 150 6.52 2.21 -16.93
C GLU A 150 5.63 1.32 -16.02
N ALA A 151 5.19 1.90 -14.88
CA ALA A 151 4.19 1.34 -14.00
C ALA A 151 3.07 2.35 -13.73
N ALA A 152 1.82 1.88 -13.66
CA ALA A 152 0.67 2.75 -13.49
C ALA A 152 0.41 3.14 -12.04
N SER A 153 0.77 2.30 -11.07
CA SER A 153 0.35 2.48 -9.68
C SER A 153 1.44 2.13 -8.67
N TYR A 154 1.26 2.63 -7.44
CA TYR A 154 2.12 2.33 -6.29
C TYR A 154 1.29 2.25 -4.99
N LEU A 155 1.22 1.08 -4.38
CA LEU A 155 0.68 0.94 -3.02
C LEU A 155 1.71 1.46 -2.02
N MET A 156 1.47 2.64 -1.44
CA MET A 156 2.44 3.33 -0.59
C MET A 156 1.77 4.33 0.36
N GLY A 157 2.53 4.81 1.35
CA GLY A 157 2.13 5.94 2.18
C GLY A 157 2.27 7.29 1.47
N ASN A 158 1.47 8.27 1.89
CA ASN A 158 1.45 9.61 1.27
C ASN A 158 2.79 10.37 1.32
N PHE A 159 3.73 9.92 2.14
CA PHE A 159 5.09 10.46 2.17
C PHE A 159 5.83 10.26 0.82
N ALA A 160 5.40 9.31 -0.01
CA ALA A 160 5.98 9.09 -1.34
C ALA A 160 5.60 10.19 -2.34
N VAL A 161 4.51 10.94 -2.11
CA VAL A 161 4.04 11.98 -3.03
C VAL A 161 5.08 13.07 -3.24
N ALA A 162 5.75 13.51 -2.16
CA ALA A 162 6.83 14.50 -2.28
C ALA A 162 7.97 13.99 -3.18
N ALA A 163 8.38 12.74 -2.98
CA ALA A 163 9.44 12.15 -3.79
C ALA A 163 9.02 11.91 -5.26
N MET A 164 7.74 11.63 -5.52
CA MET A 164 7.19 11.55 -6.89
C MET A 164 7.28 12.91 -7.59
N ARG A 165 6.89 13.99 -6.89
CA ARG A 165 7.02 15.39 -7.39
C ARG A 165 8.46 15.77 -7.66
N ASP A 166 9.35 15.50 -6.73
CA ASP A 166 10.79 15.75 -6.86
C ASP A 166 11.38 14.98 -8.06
N GLY A 167 10.83 13.80 -8.36
CA GLY A 167 11.14 13.01 -9.55
C GLY A 167 10.54 13.55 -10.86
N GLY A 168 9.73 14.61 -10.79
CA GLY A 168 9.14 15.28 -11.96
C GLY A 168 7.72 14.83 -12.33
N LEU A 169 7.03 14.08 -11.46
CA LEU A 169 5.63 13.76 -11.69
C LEU A 169 4.74 14.98 -11.44
N ASP A 170 3.97 15.36 -12.45
CA ASP A 170 2.99 16.44 -12.37
C ASP A 170 1.78 15.99 -11.51
N ASP A 171 1.39 16.83 -10.55
CA ASP A 171 0.26 16.58 -9.66
C ASP A 171 -1.06 16.33 -10.40
N SER A 172 -1.26 16.94 -11.57
CA SER A 172 -2.45 16.71 -12.39
C SER A 172 -2.57 15.28 -12.91
N LYS A 173 -1.45 14.54 -12.93
CA LYS A 173 -1.37 13.15 -13.37
C LYS A 173 -1.45 12.13 -12.22
N LEU A 174 -1.42 12.59 -10.99
CA LEU A 174 -1.44 11.74 -9.80
C LEU A 174 -2.81 11.79 -9.13
N ASP A 175 -3.32 10.62 -8.78
CA ASP A 175 -4.49 10.51 -7.91
C ASP A 175 -4.33 9.31 -6.97
N PHE A 176 -5.33 9.06 -6.17
CA PHE A 176 -5.28 8.11 -5.06
C PHE A 176 -6.62 7.40 -4.93
N TYR A 177 -6.59 6.08 -4.81
CA TYR A 177 -7.74 5.30 -4.38
C TYR A 177 -7.42 4.39 -3.21
N GLN A 178 -8.46 4.06 -2.47
CA GLN A 178 -8.36 3.11 -1.38
C GLN A 178 -8.21 1.70 -1.96
N PHE A 179 -7.24 0.94 -1.46
CA PHE A 179 -7.05 -0.46 -1.88
C PHE A 179 -8.38 -1.23 -1.79
N PRO A 180 -8.84 -1.88 -2.87
CA PRO A 180 -10.15 -2.51 -2.97
C PRO A 180 -10.30 -3.78 -2.14
#